data_78eab5c34502ebbb5bc4a40e144ca012
#
_entry.id   78eab5c34502ebbb5bc4a40e144ca012
#
_cell.length_a   1.000
_cell.length_b   1.000
_cell.length_c   1.000
_cell.angle_alpha   90.00
_cell.angle_beta   90.00
_cell.angle_gamma   90.00
#
_symmetry.space_group_name_H-M   'P 1'
#
loop_
_entity.id
_entity.type
_entity.pdbx_description
1 polymer ?
#
loop_
_entity_poly.entity_id
_entity_poly.type
_entity_poly.pdbx_seq_one_letter_code
_entity_poly.pdbx_strand_id
1 'polypeptide(L)'
;MTVIKIGGSVGINLDFICADVAALTKEGKQIIVMHGAGNEANALGDKLGHPAKHVTSPQGYTSRYTDRATLEIFVMAACGKINTFLVERLQKLGVNAIGLSGVDGRLLVGARKDAIRIVENGKQRILRDDYTGRVEKVNADLLRALLERGYVPVVAPLAISYQGDAINVDGDRAAAMIAGALGAEQLIILTNVPGLLRAFPDESSLIAHIDKQRVEASVDFAEGRMKKKVLGATEALALGVRQVIFADGRVEQPLRRAMEGKGTVID
;
A
#
# COMPACT_ATOMS: atom_id res chain seq x y z
N MET A 1 16.83 0.32 7.01
CA MET A 1 15.52 0.97 6.97
C MET A 1 14.53 0.07 6.25
N THR A 2 13.30 -0.03 6.78
CA THR A 2 12.24 -0.89 6.23
C THR A 2 10.97 -0.08 5.97
N VAL A 3 10.40 -0.23 4.79
CA VAL A 3 9.06 0.27 4.47
C VAL A 3 8.06 -0.88 4.60
N ILE A 4 6.99 -0.66 5.34
CA ILE A 4 5.95 -1.64 5.60
C ILE A 4 4.68 -1.17 4.92
N LYS A 5 4.08 -2.03 4.10
CA LYS A 5 2.76 -1.78 3.53
C LYS A 5 1.74 -2.72 4.16
N ILE A 6 0.78 -2.16 4.85
CA ILE A 6 -0.34 -2.90 5.45
C ILE A 6 -1.49 -2.95 4.44
N GLY A 7 -1.93 -4.14 4.05
CA GLY A 7 -3.09 -4.33 3.18
C GLY A 7 -4.38 -3.79 3.81
N GLY A 8 -5.32 -3.34 2.99
CA GLY A 8 -6.66 -2.93 3.44
C GLY A 8 -7.68 -4.08 3.38
N SER A 9 -7.24 -5.34 3.39
CA SER A 9 -8.11 -6.51 3.36
C SER A 9 -8.58 -6.91 4.75
N VAL A 10 -9.76 -7.55 4.84
CA VAL A 10 -10.24 -8.15 6.09
C VAL A 10 -9.30 -9.28 6.52
N GLY A 11 -9.14 -9.48 7.83
CA GLY A 11 -8.36 -10.53 8.45
C GLY A 11 -6.95 -10.12 8.88
N ILE A 12 -6.40 -9.01 8.39
CA ILE A 12 -5.11 -8.49 8.85
C ILE A 12 -5.25 -8.02 10.31
N ASN A 13 -4.32 -8.44 11.18
CA ASN A 13 -4.32 -8.10 12.60
C ASN A 13 -3.42 -6.88 12.87
N LEU A 14 -4.02 -5.73 13.05
CA LEU A 14 -3.29 -4.48 13.29
C LEU A 14 -2.55 -4.47 14.63
N ASP A 15 -3.06 -5.17 15.66
CA ASP A 15 -2.43 -5.19 16.98
C ASP A 15 -1.11 -5.96 16.94
N PHE A 16 -1.06 -7.10 16.24
CA PHE A 16 0.19 -7.83 16.01
C PHE A 16 1.21 -7.01 15.23
N ILE A 17 0.75 -6.31 14.18
CA ILE A 17 1.63 -5.46 13.37
C ILE A 17 2.18 -4.30 14.19
N CYS A 18 1.33 -3.61 14.96
CA CYS A 18 1.76 -2.50 15.80
C CYS A 18 2.73 -2.94 16.90
N ALA A 19 2.50 -4.12 17.51
CA ALA A 19 3.42 -4.69 18.50
C ALA A 19 4.81 -4.96 17.90
N ASP A 20 4.86 -5.49 16.68
CA ASP A 20 6.13 -5.73 15.97
C ASP A 20 6.82 -4.40 15.59
N VAL A 21 6.08 -3.42 15.08
CA VAL A 21 6.62 -2.07 14.80
C VAL A 21 7.23 -1.48 16.06
N ALA A 22 6.52 -1.57 17.21
CA ALA A 22 7.01 -1.05 18.47
C ALA A 22 8.30 -1.76 18.93
N ALA A 23 8.35 -3.09 18.81
CA ALA A 23 9.53 -3.87 19.17
C ALA A 23 10.73 -3.52 18.29
N LEU A 24 10.56 -3.48 16.96
CA LEU A 24 11.61 -3.15 16.00
C LEU A 24 12.11 -1.71 16.14
N THR A 25 11.20 -0.76 16.45
CA THR A 25 11.59 0.64 16.69
C THR A 25 12.43 0.77 17.94
N LYS A 26 12.11 0.04 19.02
CA LYS A 26 12.93 -0.02 20.25
C LYS A 26 14.33 -0.61 20.01
N GLU A 27 14.47 -1.47 19.00
CA GLU A 27 15.75 -2.02 18.53
C GLU A 27 16.52 -1.04 17.61
N GLY A 28 16.03 0.19 17.43
CA GLY A 28 16.66 1.20 16.59
C GLY A 28 16.40 1.05 15.08
N LYS A 29 15.46 0.21 14.67
CA LYS A 29 15.10 0.08 13.25
C LYS A 29 14.29 1.29 12.79
N GLN A 30 14.70 1.90 11.69
CA GLN A 30 13.94 2.96 11.03
C GLN A 30 12.81 2.33 10.21
N ILE A 31 11.57 2.72 10.50
CA ILE A 31 10.35 2.14 9.91
C ILE A 31 9.46 3.25 9.36
N ILE A 32 8.91 3.02 8.18
CA ILE A 32 7.80 3.78 7.60
C ILE A 32 6.66 2.81 7.36
N VAL A 33 5.46 3.21 7.75
CA VAL A 33 4.24 2.43 7.53
C VAL A 33 3.37 3.09 6.48
N MET A 34 2.99 2.37 5.43
CA MET A 34 1.91 2.74 4.53
C MET A 34 0.75 1.78 4.72
N HIS A 35 -0.47 2.30 4.82
CA HIS A 35 -1.66 1.45 4.96
C HIS A 35 -2.60 1.54 3.77
N GLY A 36 -3.48 0.55 3.62
CA GLY A 36 -4.62 0.60 2.72
C GLY A 36 -5.90 1.00 3.47
N ALA A 37 -6.90 1.50 2.73
CA ALA A 37 -8.19 1.90 3.29
C ALA A 37 -9.40 1.43 2.46
N GLY A 38 -9.20 0.54 1.49
CA GLY A 38 -10.23 0.21 0.50
C GLY A 38 -11.52 -0.36 1.10
N ASN A 39 -11.44 -1.29 2.04
CA ASN A 39 -12.63 -1.89 2.66
C ASN A 39 -13.37 -0.88 3.55
N GLU A 40 -12.65 -0.08 4.32
CA GLU A 40 -13.26 0.95 5.17
C GLU A 40 -13.94 2.04 4.32
N ALA A 41 -13.31 2.44 3.22
CA ALA A 41 -13.91 3.40 2.30
C ALA A 41 -15.18 2.83 1.62
N ASN A 42 -15.23 1.52 1.31
CA ASN A 42 -16.45 0.88 0.84
C ASN A 42 -17.55 0.93 1.90
N ALA A 43 -17.24 0.48 3.11
CA ALA A 43 -18.22 0.46 4.20
C ALA A 43 -18.76 1.86 4.55
N LEU A 44 -17.89 2.88 4.49
CA LEU A 44 -18.30 4.26 4.70
C LEU A 44 -19.15 4.78 3.54
N GLY A 45 -18.77 4.48 2.30
CA GLY A 45 -19.54 4.82 1.11
C GLY A 45 -20.95 4.24 1.13
N ASP A 46 -21.08 2.95 1.49
CA ASP A 46 -22.38 2.29 1.64
C ASP A 46 -23.26 2.99 2.69
N LYS A 47 -22.68 3.35 3.84
CA LYS A 47 -23.40 4.09 4.91
C LYS A 47 -23.83 5.50 4.50
N LEU A 48 -23.07 6.15 3.63
CA LEU A 48 -23.37 7.48 3.11
C LEU A 48 -24.26 7.48 1.87
N GLY A 49 -24.73 6.30 1.43
CA GLY A 49 -25.56 6.16 0.21
C GLY A 49 -24.79 6.38 -1.09
N HIS A 50 -23.46 6.33 -1.05
CA HIS A 50 -22.58 6.47 -2.22
C HIS A 50 -21.63 5.24 -2.33
N PRO A 51 -22.18 4.08 -2.75
CA PRO A 51 -21.42 2.84 -2.83
C PRO A 51 -20.30 2.93 -3.87
N ALA A 52 -19.16 2.32 -3.54
CA ALA A 52 -17.98 2.38 -4.40
C ALA A 52 -18.20 1.64 -5.74
N LYS A 53 -17.98 2.34 -6.84
CA LYS A 53 -18.00 1.77 -8.18
C LYS A 53 -16.61 1.23 -8.54
N HIS A 54 -16.53 -0.07 -8.87
CA HIS A 54 -15.31 -0.70 -9.38
C HIS A 54 -15.39 -0.88 -10.89
N VAL A 55 -14.30 -0.60 -11.58
CA VAL A 55 -14.21 -0.64 -13.04
C VAL A 55 -12.98 -1.43 -13.46
N THR A 56 -13.07 -2.09 -14.60
CA THR A 56 -11.99 -2.91 -15.14
C THR A 56 -11.40 -2.24 -16.38
N SER A 57 -10.07 -2.09 -16.39
CA SER A 57 -9.33 -1.57 -17.53
C SER A 57 -9.29 -2.58 -18.68
N PRO A 58 -8.98 -2.18 -19.93
CA PRO A 58 -8.77 -3.11 -21.05
C PRO A 58 -7.71 -4.18 -20.78
N GLN A 59 -6.74 -3.91 -19.89
CA GLN A 59 -5.69 -4.85 -19.49
C GLN A 59 -6.12 -5.78 -18.34
N GLY A 60 -7.40 -5.75 -17.92
CA GLY A 60 -7.95 -6.63 -16.88
C GLY A 60 -7.68 -6.17 -15.44
N TYR A 61 -7.09 -5.01 -15.20
CA TYR A 61 -6.91 -4.48 -13.84
C TYR A 61 -8.20 -3.82 -13.34
N THR A 62 -8.67 -4.29 -12.19
CA THR A 62 -9.82 -3.67 -11.50
C THR A 62 -9.35 -2.56 -10.56
N SER A 63 -10.02 -1.41 -10.59
CA SER A 63 -9.77 -0.26 -9.72
C SER A 63 -11.08 0.39 -9.30
N ARG A 64 -11.05 1.17 -8.22
CA ARG A 64 -12.15 2.03 -7.81
C ARG A 64 -12.21 3.20 -8.80
N TYR A 65 -13.36 3.42 -9.43
CA TYR A 65 -13.64 4.70 -10.05
C TYR A 65 -13.79 5.74 -8.93
N THR A 66 -13.00 6.79 -9.00
CA THR A 66 -12.91 7.77 -7.93
C THR A 66 -13.32 9.13 -8.48
N ASP A 67 -14.63 9.41 -8.50
CA ASP A 67 -15.13 10.75 -8.68
C ASP A 67 -14.87 11.61 -7.41
N ARG A 68 -15.23 12.88 -7.43
CA ARG A 68 -14.96 13.79 -6.32
C ARG A 68 -15.60 13.32 -5.00
N ALA A 69 -16.85 12.88 -5.03
CA ALA A 69 -17.55 12.39 -3.84
C ALA A 69 -16.91 11.11 -3.30
N THR A 70 -16.55 10.17 -4.18
CA THR A 70 -15.82 8.96 -3.82
C THR A 70 -14.44 9.30 -3.22
N LEU A 71 -13.72 10.31 -3.75
CA LEU A 71 -12.45 10.76 -3.18
C LEU A 71 -12.64 11.29 -1.76
N GLU A 72 -13.66 12.12 -1.51
CA GLU A 72 -13.94 12.68 -0.18
C GLU A 72 -14.23 11.58 0.84
N ILE A 73 -15.04 10.59 0.47
CA ILE A 73 -15.29 9.40 1.30
C ILE A 73 -13.99 8.63 1.56
N PHE A 74 -13.16 8.45 0.53
CA PHE A 74 -11.89 7.77 0.67
C PHE A 74 -10.93 8.52 1.61
N VAL A 75 -10.87 9.85 1.53
CA VAL A 75 -10.08 10.69 2.45
C VAL A 75 -10.56 10.55 3.88
N MET A 76 -11.88 10.62 4.14
CA MET A 76 -12.46 10.42 5.47
C MET A 76 -12.08 9.04 6.04
N ALA A 77 -12.19 7.99 5.25
CA ALA A 77 -11.84 6.63 5.68
C ALA A 77 -10.33 6.46 5.89
N ALA A 78 -9.52 6.90 4.93
CA ALA A 78 -8.07 6.68 4.95
C ALA A 78 -7.37 7.54 6.00
N CYS A 79 -7.59 8.86 5.97
CA CYS A 79 -6.90 9.79 6.86
C CYS A 79 -7.61 9.92 8.20
N GLY A 80 -8.93 10.13 8.19
CA GLY A 80 -9.70 10.38 9.39
C GLY A 80 -9.83 9.14 10.29
N LYS A 81 -10.03 7.95 9.72
CA LYS A 81 -10.23 6.72 10.50
C LYS A 81 -8.99 5.85 10.57
N ILE A 82 -8.56 5.27 9.43
CA ILE A 82 -7.50 4.24 9.46
C ILE A 82 -6.18 4.82 9.95
N ASN A 83 -5.73 5.93 9.37
CA ASN A 83 -4.47 6.56 9.74
C ASN A 83 -4.45 6.96 11.22
N THR A 84 -5.47 7.71 11.66
CA THR A 84 -5.58 8.21 13.03
C THR A 84 -5.57 7.08 14.06
N PHE A 85 -6.36 6.01 13.85
CA PHE A 85 -6.41 4.92 14.82
C PHE A 85 -5.23 3.96 14.74
N LEU A 86 -4.51 3.93 13.61
CA LEU A 86 -3.23 3.22 13.54
C LEU A 86 -2.14 3.97 14.32
N VAL A 87 -2.09 5.30 14.19
CA VAL A 87 -1.21 6.16 14.98
C VAL A 87 -1.53 6.03 16.48
N GLU A 88 -2.81 6.07 16.87
CA GLU A 88 -3.23 5.87 18.25
C GLU A 88 -2.71 4.55 18.84
N ARG A 89 -2.84 3.43 18.10
CA ARG A 89 -2.32 2.12 18.53
C ARG A 89 -0.81 2.15 18.74
N LEU A 90 -0.07 2.73 17.81
CA LEU A 90 1.39 2.86 17.90
C LEU A 90 1.81 3.74 19.08
N GLN A 91 1.13 4.87 19.29
CA GLN A 91 1.38 5.76 20.44
C GLN A 91 1.12 5.03 21.79
N LYS A 92 0.07 4.23 21.90
CA LYS A 92 -0.20 3.40 23.09
C LYS A 92 0.93 2.42 23.42
N LEU A 93 1.69 2.01 22.40
CA LEU A 93 2.86 1.11 22.52
C LEU A 93 4.19 1.88 22.71
N GLY A 94 4.12 3.21 22.86
CA GLY A 94 5.29 4.06 23.08
C GLY A 94 6.08 4.38 21.80
N VAL A 95 5.49 4.14 20.61
CA VAL A 95 6.10 4.53 19.34
C VAL A 95 5.74 6.00 19.06
N ASN A 96 6.74 6.82 18.75
CA ASN A 96 6.52 8.21 18.34
C ASN A 96 6.01 8.28 16.89
N ALA A 97 4.78 7.79 16.66
CA ALA A 97 4.17 7.72 15.35
C ALA A 97 3.57 9.07 14.93
N ILE A 98 3.69 9.41 13.65
CA ILE A 98 3.08 10.59 13.04
C ILE A 98 2.26 10.19 11.82
N GLY A 99 0.98 10.57 11.80
CA GLY A 99 0.08 10.33 10.67
C GLY A 99 0.24 11.40 9.59
N LEU A 100 0.36 10.94 8.35
CA LEU A 100 0.47 11.79 7.16
C LEU A 100 -0.38 11.21 6.03
N SER A 101 -0.87 12.05 5.17
CA SER A 101 -1.26 11.64 3.82
C SER A 101 -0.17 11.99 2.82
N GLY A 102 -0.18 11.40 1.64
CA GLY A 102 0.75 11.81 0.60
C GLY A 102 0.57 13.25 0.10
N VAL A 103 -0.53 13.92 0.48
CA VAL A 103 -0.78 15.34 0.19
C VAL A 103 0.05 16.25 1.08
N ASP A 104 0.25 15.86 2.36
CA ASP A 104 0.92 16.68 3.37
C ASP A 104 2.39 16.93 2.98
N GLY A 105 2.79 18.20 2.97
CA GLY A 105 4.15 18.58 2.56
C GLY A 105 4.50 18.13 1.14
N ARG A 106 3.50 17.88 0.26
CA ARG A 106 3.70 17.29 -1.06
C ARG A 106 4.52 15.99 -0.99
N LEU A 107 4.22 15.18 0.02
CA LEU A 107 4.98 13.95 0.29
C LEU A 107 4.98 13.00 -0.91
N LEU A 108 3.81 12.83 -1.55
CA LEU A 108 3.66 12.06 -2.79
C LEU A 108 3.07 12.97 -3.87
N VAL A 109 3.76 13.10 -4.99
CA VAL A 109 3.32 13.92 -6.12
C VAL A 109 3.22 13.05 -7.37
N GLY A 110 2.21 13.30 -8.21
CA GLY A 110 2.09 12.60 -9.47
C GLY A 110 0.98 13.09 -10.38
N ALA A 111 0.80 12.42 -11.50
CA ALA A 111 -0.22 12.77 -12.47
C ALA A 111 -1.60 12.23 -12.06
N ARG A 112 -2.63 13.08 -12.12
CA ARG A 112 -4.03 12.69 -12.07
C ARG A 112 -4.43 12.06 -13.41
N LYS A 113 -5.30 11.07 -13.37
CA LYS A 113 -5.93 10.49 -14.56
C LYS A 113 -7.27 11.19 -14.80
N ASP A 114 -7.30 12.23 -15.59
CA ASP A 114 -8.53 12.98 -15.91
C ASP A 114 -9.59 12.10 -16.61
N ALA A 115 -9.15 11.05 -17.30
CA ALA A 115 -10.01 10.07 -17.94
C ALA A 115 -9.37 8.67 -17.89
N ILE A 116 -10.21 7.67 -17.70
CA ILE A 116 -9.80 6.25 -17.70
C ILE A 116 -10.58 5.47 -18.75
N ARG A 117 -9.89 4.54 -19.41
CA ARG A 117 -10.54 3.56 -20.31
C ARG A 117 -10.96 2.36 -19.49
N ILE A 118 -12.21 1.98 -19.65
CA ILE A 118 -12.82 0.81 -18.99
C ILE A 118 -13.45 -0.12 -19.99
N VAL A 119 -13.70 -1.37 -19.57
CA VAL A 119 -14.54 -2.32 -20.28
C VAL A 119 -15.84 -2.51 -19.50
N GLU A 120 -16.96 -2.21 -20.14
CA GLU A 120 -18.31 -2.40 -19.59
C GLU A 120 -19.18 -3.13 -20.63
N ASN A 121 -19.75 -4.27 -20.28
CA ASN A 121 -20.54 -5.12 -21.18
C ASN A 121 -19.80 -5.46 -22.51
N GLY A 122 -18.51 -5.77 -22.43
CA GLY A 122 -17.66 -6.10 -23.57
C GLY A 122 -17.26 -4.90 -24.46
N LYS A 123 -17.69 -3.68 -24.13
CA LYS A 123 -17.37 -2.46 -24.89
C LYS A 123 -16.43 -1.56 -24.11
N GLN A 124 -15.48 -0.94 -24.82
CA GLN A 124 -14.63 0.07 -24.22
C GLN A 124 -15.38 1.39 -24.08
N ARG A 125 -15.24 2.01 -22.93
CA ARG A 125 -15.76 3.34 -22.60
C ARG A 125 -14.69 4.21 -21.95
N ILE A 126 -14.88 5.51 -22.02
CA ILE A 126 -14.04 6.50 -21.32
C ILE A 126 -14.89 7.09 -20.19
N LEU A 127 -14.43 6.93 -18.95
CA LEU A 127 -14.92 7.66 -17.80
C LEU A 127 -14.05 8.89 -17.57
N ARG A 128 -14.70 10.03 -17.35
CA ARG A 128 -14.05 11.33 -17.05
C ARG A 128 -14.14 11.63 -15.57
N ASP A 129 -13.49 12.70 -15.15
CA ASP A 129 -13.50 13.20 -13.76
C ASP A 129 -13.03 12.14 -12.74
N ASP A 130 -12.04 11.33 -13.15
CA ASP A 130 -11.43 10.37 -12.25
C ASP A 130 -10.30 11.06 -11.44
N TYR A 131 -10.35 10.89 -10.12
CA TYR A 131 -9.35 11.40 -9.18
C TYR A 131 -8.38 10.30 -8.73
N THR A 132 -8.15 9.31 -9.57
CA THR A 132 -7.02 8.38 -9.37
C THR A 132 -5.76 8.93 -10.03
N GLY A 133 -4.62 8.46 -9.55
CA GLY A 133 -3.35 8.87 -10.12
C GLY A 133 -2.24 7.86 -9.91
N ARG A 134 -1.05 8.27 -10.32
CA ARG A 134 0.19 7.54 -10.12
C ARG A 134 1.19 8.43 -9.41
N VAL A 135 1.86 7.92 -8.40
CA VAL A 135 2.98 8.60 -7.73
C VAL A 135 4.18 8.60 -8.68
N GLU A 136 4.79 9.76 -8.85
CA GLU A 136 5.97 9.96 -9.70
C GLU A 136 7.13 10.58 -8.93
N LYS A 137 6.85 11.31 -7.84
CA LYS A 137 7.86 11.93 -6.99
C LYS A 137 7.50 11.71 -5.52
N VAL A 138 8.53 11.55 -4.71
CA VAL A 138 8.45 11.42 -3.25
C VAL A 138 9.30 12.52 -2.62
N ASN A 139 8.76 13.24 -1.64
CA ASN A 139 9.51 14.15 -0.81
C ASN A 139 10.30 13.34 0.25
N ALA A 140 11.41 12.74 -0.20
CA ALA A 140 12.25 11.89 0.65
C ALA A 140 12.87 12.67 1.81
N ASP A 141 13.16 13.96 1.63
CA ASP A 141 13.79 14.79 2.66
C ASP A 141 12.85 15.00 3.86
N LEU A 142 11.54 15.17 3.62
CA LEU A 142 10.55 15.20 4.71
C LEU A 142 10.58 13.90 5.52
N LEU A 143 10.59 12.74 4.85
CA LEU A 143 10.62 11.45 5.53
C LEU A 143 11.93 11.23 6.30
N ARG A 144 13.08 11.57 5.72
CA ARG A 144 14.38 11.50 6.40
C ARG A 144 14.39 12.38 7.64
N ALA A 145 13.96 13.63 7.54
CA ALA A 145 13.90 14.56 8.66
C ALA A 145 13.01 14.04 9.82
N LEU A 146 11.91 13.36 9.52
CA LEU A 146 11.06 12.73 10.53
C LEU A 146 11.76 11.52 11.18
N LEU A 147 12.36 10.64 10.38
CA LEU A 147 13.06 9.46 10.88
C LEU A 147 14.27 9.84 11.75
N GLU A 148 15.04 10.85 11.37
CA GLU A 148 16.20 11.38 12.15
C GLU A 148 15.78 11.94 13.50
N ARG A 149 14.54 12.44 13.61
CA ARG A 149 13.95 12.92 14.88
C ARG A 149 13.22 11.82 15.66
N GLY A 150 13.35 10.55 15.24
CA GLY A 150 12.77 9.40 15.93
C GLY A 150 11.27 9.23 15.72
N TYR A 151 10.67 9.87 14.71
CA TYR A 151 9.28 9.60 14.33
C TYR A 151 9.16 8.35 13.47
N VAL A 152 8.03 7.69 13.58
CA VAL A 152 7.58 6.63 12.66
C VAL A 152 6.46 7.20 11.79
N PRO A 153 6.73 7.56 10.52
CA PRO A 153 5.71 8.04 9.61
C PRO A 153 4.69 6.94 9.27
N VAL A 154 3.40 7.27 9.40
CA VAL A 154 2.26 6.43 8.99
C VAL A 154 1.54 7.13 7.85
N VAL A 155 1.64 6.60 6.63
CA VAL A 155 1.23 7.30 5.40
C VAL A 155 -0.06 6.71 4.84
N ALA A 156 -1.05 7.57 4.60
CA ALA A 156 -2.29 7.21 3.89
C ALA A 156 -2.08 7.30 2.35
N PRO A 157 -2.76 6.45 1.55
CA PRO A 157 -2.52 6.30 0.11
C PRO A 157 -3.22 7.38 -0.73
N LEU A 158 -2.85 8.61 -0.50
CA LEU A 158 -3.20 9.78 -1.29
C LEU A 158 -1.94 10.42 -1.87
N ALA A 159 -2.09 11.23 -2.90
CA ALA A 159 -1.01 12.07 -3.42
C ALA A 159 -1.60 13.43 -3.83
N ILE A 160 -0.73 14.39 -4.10
CA ILE A 160 -1.11 15.67 -4.71
C ILE A 160 -0.79 15.63 -6.20
N SER A 161 -1.72 16.04 -7.04
CA SER A 161 -1.48 16.15 -8.48
C SER A 161 -0.60 17.38 -8.80
N TYR A 162 -0.07 17.43 -10.03
CA TYR A 162 0.66 18.62 -10.48
C TYR A 162 -0.23 19.87 -10.52
N GLN A 163 -1.54 19.69 -10.68
CA GLN A 163 -2.55 20.76 -10.68
C GLN A 163 -3.00 21.17 -9.27
N GLY A 164 -2.59 20.42 -8.23
CA GLY A 164 -2.95 20.71 -6.85
C GLY A 164 -4.18 19.96 -6.34
N ASP A 165 -4.71 19.00 -7.10
CA ASP A 165 -5.80 18.15 -6.64
C ASP A 165 -5.28 17.01 -5.76
N ALA A 166 -6.01 16.66 -4.72
CA ALA A 166 -5.79 15.36 -4.05
C ALA A 166 -6.21 14.23 -4.97
N ILE A 167 -5.43 13.16 -5.01
CA ILE A 167 -5.69 11.98 -5.83
C ILE A 167 -5.53 10.68 -5.02
N ASN A 168 -6.39 9.70 -5.31
CA ASN A 168 -6.30 8.35 -4.79
C ASN A 168 -5.23 7.58 -5.57
N VAL A 169 -4.28 6.97 -4.86
CA VAL A 169 -3.19 6.21 -5.45
C VAL A 169 -3.16 4.76 -4.96
N ASP A 170 -2.57 3.88 -5.75
CA ASP A 170 -2.35 2.50 -5.34
C ASP A 170 -1.30 2.45 -4.21
N GLY A 171 -1.70 1.92 -3.05
CA GLY A 171 -0.85 1.92 -1.86
C GLY A 171 0.37 0.98 -1.97
N ASP A 172 0.30 -0.10 -2.75
CA ASP A 172 1.44 -1.00 -2.95
C ASP A 172 2.52 -0.29 -3.79
N ARG A 173 2.09 0.39 -4.86
CA ARG A 173 2.97 1.19 -5.72
C ARG A 173 3.51 2.44 -5.03
N ALA A 174 2.68 3.11 -4.21
CA ALA A 174 3.13 4.26 -3.43
C ALA A 174 4.19 3.85 -2.39
N ALA A 175 4.02 2.70 -1.73
CA ALA A 175 5.02 2.14 -0.82
C ALA A 175 6.33 1.79 -1.55
N ALA A 176 6.24 1.25 -2.77
CA ALA A 176 7.40 0.99 -3.63
C ALA A 176 8.17 2.28 -3.96
N MET A 177 7.44 3.35 -4.33
CA MET A 177 8.04 4.66 -4.60
C MET A 177 8.73 5.26 -3.37
N ILE A 178 8.11 5.15 -2.18
CA ILE A 178 8.73 5.59 -0.91
C ILE A 178 10.00 4.77 -0.64
N ALA A 179 9.92 3.44 -0.75
CA ALA A 179 11.05 2.56 -0.50
C ALA A 179 12.24 2.85 -1.44
N GLY A 180 11.97 3.02 -2.73
CA GLY A 180 12.99 3.38 -3.72
C GLY A 180 13.60 4.75 -3.47
N ALA A 181 12.79 5.80 -3.21
CA ALA A 181 13.27 7.16 -2.98
C ALA A 181 14.15 7.29 -1.73
N LEU A 182 13.98 6.40 -0.76
CA LEU A 182 14.74 6.37 0.48
C LEU A 182 15.92 5.38 0.44
N GLY A 183 16.04 4.56 -0.60
CA GLY A 183 17.02 3.47 -0.66
C GLY A 183 16.78 2.43 0.44
N ALA A 184 15.52 2.07 0.67
CA ALA A 184 15.17 1.10 1.70
C ALA A 184 15.78 -0.27 1.42
N GLU A 185 16.23 -0.96 2.46
CA GLU A 185 16.72 -2.34 2.35
C GLU A 185 15.58 -3.29 2.00
N GLN A 186 14.44 -3.09 2.65
CA GLN A 186 13.30 -3.99 2.52
C GLN A 186 11.99 -3.22 2.34
N LEU A 187 11.13 -3.77 1.48
CA LEU A 187 9.71 -3.46 1.41
C LEU A 187 8.91 -4.70 1.82
N ILE A 188 8.24 -4.65 2.98
CA ILE A 188 7.38 -5.74 3.46
C ILE A 188 5.93 -5.39 3.17
N ILE A 189 5.26 -6.22 2.37
CA ILE A 189 3.84 -6.06 2.01
C ILE A 189 3.03 -7.12 2.76
N LEU A 190 2.35 -6.69 3.82
CA LEU A 190 1.49 -7.54 4.62
C LEU A 190 0.15 -7.77 3.94
N THR A 191 -0.23 -9.03 3.85
CA THR A 191 -1.46 -9.48 3.19
C THR A 191 -2.29 -10.36 4.13
N ASN A 192 -3.48 -10.75 3.69
CA ASN A 192 -4.33 -11.72 4.39
C ASN A 192 -4.14 -13.16 3.88
N VAL A 193 -2.99 -13.44 3.31
CA VAL A 193 -2.52 -14.76 2.90
C VAL A 193 -1.02 -14.86 3.20
N PRO A 194 -0.43 -16.07 3.31
CA PRO A 194 0.96 -16.22 3.72
C PRO A 194 1.99 -15.60 2.77
N GLY A 195 1.62 -15.31 1.53
CA GLY A 195 2.48 -14.75 0.49
C GLY A 195 1.85 -14.92 -0.88
N LEU A 196 2.65 -15.02 -1.94
CA LEU A 196 2.18 -15.36 -3.28
C LEU A 196 1.93 -16.86 -3.37
N LEU A 197 0.70 -17.24 -3.71
CA LEU A 197 0.29 -18.62 -3.88
C LEU A 197 0.31 -18.99 -5.37
N ARG A 198 0.78 -20.20 -5.68
CA ARG A 198 0.74 -20.74 -7.05
C ARG A 198 -0.69 -21.04 -7.49
N ALA A 199 -1.54 -21.46 -6.55
CA ALA A 199 -2.94 -21.79 -6.78
C ALA A 199 -3.78 -21.25 -5.62
N PHE A 200 -4.33 -20.03 -5.78
CA PHE A 200 -5.22 -19.43 -4.77
C PHE A 200 -6.56 -20.19 -4.74
N PRO A 201 -7.16 -20.52 -3.55
CA PRO A 201 -6.74 -20.12 -2.19
C PRO A 201 -5.90 -21.15 -1.43
N ASP A 202 -5.28 -22.13 -2.09
CA ASP A 202 -4.48 -23.19 -1.45
C ASP A 202 -3.19 -22.61 -0.86
N GLU A 203 -3.16 -22.43 0.46
CA GLU A 203 -1.99 -21.87 1.18
C GLU A 203 -0.77 -22.81 1.14
N SER A 204 -0.95 -24.12 0.89
CA SER A 204 0.16 -25.06 0.73
C SER A 204 0.96 -24.81 -0.57
N SER A 205 0.38 -24.08 -1.51
CA SER A 205 1.00 -23.68 -2.77
C SER A 205 1.87 -22.42 -2.68
N LEU A 206 2.26 -22.01 -1.46
CA LEU A 206 3.09 -20.82 -1.23
C LEU A 206 4.41 -20.89 -2.02
N ILE A 207 4.70 -19.84 -2.75
CA ILE A 207 5.99 -19.63 -3.42
C ILE A 207 6.91 -18.92 -2.42
N ALA A 208 7.83 -19.65 -1.81
CA ALA A 208 8.68 -19.09 -0.75
C ALA A 208 9.72 -18.08 -1.26
N HIS A 209 10.24 -18.28 -2.47
CA HIS A 209 11.29 -17.43 -3.05
C HIS A 209 11.07 -17.21 -4.54
N ILE A 210 11.35 -15.97 -4.99
CA ILE A 210 11.33 -15.58 -6.40
C ILE A 210 12.59 -14.76 -6.67
N ASP A 211 13.38 -15.18 -7.66
CA ASP A 211 14.47 -14.38 -8.20
C ASP A 211 13.91 -13.09 -8.81
N LYS A 212 14.51 -11.95 -8.48
CA LYS A 212 14.09 -10.64 -8.99
C LYS A 212 14.01 -10.55 -10.51
N GLN A 213 14.85 -11.33 -11.22
CA GLN A 213 14.82 -11.38 -12.68
C GLN A 213 13.58 -12.10 -13.23
N ARG A 214 12.88 -12.86 -12.38
CA ARG A 214 11.68 -13.64 -12.73
C ARG A 214 10.40 -13.10 -12.12
N VAL A 215 10.48 -11.98 -11.39
CA VAL A 215 9.30 -11.42 -10.68
C VAL A 215 8.16 -11.08 -11.65
N GLU A 216 8.47 -10.58 -12.85
CA GLU A 216 7.44 -10.27 -13.84
C GLU A 216 6.65 -11.50 -14.29
N ALA A 217 7.31 -12.64 -14.46
CA ALA A 217 6.65 -13.89 -14.79
C ALA A 217 5.73 -14.40 -13.66
N SER A 218 5.93 -13.92 -12.43
CA SER A 218 5.08 -14.28 -11.29
C SER A 218 3.69 -13.65 -11.36
N VAL A 219 3.46 -12.66 -12.24
CA VAL A 219 2.15 -12.08 -12.49
C VAL A 219 1.17 -13.13 -13.02
N ASP A 220 1.67 -14.17 -13.71
CA ASP A 220 0.84 -15.24 -14.27
C ASP A 220 0.18 -16.10 -13.18
N PHE A 221 0.80 -16.22 -12.01
CA PHE A 221 0.23 -16.92 -10.84
C PHE A 221 -0.60 -16.00 -9.96
N ALA A 222 -0.50 -14.69 -10.14
CA ALA A 222 -1.20 -13.73 -9.31
C ALA A 222 -2.63 -13.51 -9.79
N GLU A 223 -3.59 -13.60 -8.88
CA GLU A 223 -5.00 -13.31 -9.17
C GLU A 223 -5.47 -12.00 -8.50
N GLY A 224 -6.43 -11.34 -9.13
CA GLY A 224 -7.13 -10.18 -8.59
C GLY A 224 -6.17 -9.07 -8.09
N ARG A 225 -6.24 -8.79 -6.78
CA ARG A 225 -5.42 -7.75 -6.14
C ARG A 225 -3.93 -8.12 -6.04
N MET A 226 -3.58 -9.41 -6.10
CA MET A 226 -2.19 -9.85 -6.02
C MET A 226 -1.40 -9.40 -7.25
N LYS A 227 -2.00 -9.32 -8.44
CA LYS A 227 -1.36 -8.77 -9.65
C LYS A 227 -0.77 -7.37 -9.42
N LYS A 228 -1.51 -6.50 -8.71
CA LYS A 228 -1.01 -5.14 -8.40
C LYS A 228 0.13 -5.15 -7.38
N LYS A 229 0.11 -6.11 -6.44
CA LYS A 229 1.21 -6.26 -5.47
C LYS A 229 2.50 -6.71 -6.14
N VAL A 230 2.41 -7.68 -7.05
CA VAL A 230 3.56 -8.13 -7.86
C VAL A 230 4.09 -6.96 -8.70
N LEU A 231 3.22 -6.17 -9.34
CA LEU A 231 3.64 -4.96 -10.06
C LEU A 231 4.36 -3.96 -9.15
N GLY A 232 3.83 -3.70 -7.94
CA GLY A 232 4.48 -2.84 -6.94
C GLY A 232 5.85 -3.40 -6.51
N ALA A 233 5.97 -4.71 -6.35
CA ALA A 233 7.24 -5.37 -6.04
C ALA A 233 8.27 -5.20 -7.17
N THR A 234 7.85 -5.41 -8.41
CA THR A 234 8.71 -5.18 -9.60
C THR A 234 9.20 -3.74 -9.65
N GLU A 235 8.30 -2.77 -9.43
CA GLU A 235 8.67 -1.35 -9.39
C GLU A 235 9.66 -1.04 -8.26
N ALA A 236 9.46 -1.60 -7.06
CA ALA A 236 10.36 -1.40 -5.93
C ALA A 236 11.78 -1.91 -6.23
N LEU A 237 11.89 -3.12 -6.78
CA LEU A 237 13.17 -3.72 -7.17
C LEU A 237 13.88 -2.90 -8.27
N ALA A 238 13.13 -2.42 -9.26
CA ALA A 238 13.65 -1.55 -10.32
C ALA A 238 14.15 -0.20 -9.78
N LEU A 239 13.59 0.27 -8.66
CA LEU A 239 14.03 1.48 -7.95
C LEU A 239 15.19 1.22 -6.97
N GLY A 240 15.74 0.00 -6.92
CA GLY A 240 16.91 -0.33 -6.11
C GLY A 240 16.63 -0.84 -4.71
N VAL A 241 15.37 -1.12 -4.36
CA VAL A 241 15.05 -1.84 -3.10
C VAL A 241 15.67 -3.23 -3.19
N ARG A 242 16.39 -3.64 -2.15
CA ARG A 242 17.17 -4.89 -2.18
C ARG A 242 16.29 -6.13 -2.11
N GLN A 243 15.21 -6.06 -1.33
CA GLN A 243 14.33 -7.18 -1.09
C GLN A 243 12.88 -6.72 -0.92
N VAL A 244 11.95 -7.43 -1.56
CA VAL A 244 10.52 -7.27 -1.34
C VAL A 244 9.95 -8.56 -0.77
N ILE A 245 9.12 -8.46 0.27
CA ILE A 245 8.56 -9.61 0.96
C ILE A 245 7.03 -9.49 1.01
N PHE A 246 6.32 -10.48 0.47
CA PHE A 246 4.90 -10.67 0.75
C PHE A 246 4.75 -11.57 1.96
N ALA A 247 4.08 -11.10 3.01
CA ALA A 247 3.96 -11.81 4.26
C ALA A 247 2.55 -11.79 4.84
N ASP A 248 2.30 -12.74 5.74
CA ASP A 248 1.02 -12.91 6.41
C ASP A 248 0.82 -11.87 7.52
N GLY A 249 -0.14 -10.98 7.35
CA GLY A 249 -0.51 -9.98 8.36
C GLY A 249 -1.52 -10.47 9.40
N ARG A 250 -1.90 -11.75 9.37
CA ARG A 250 -2.88 -12.36 10.30
C ARG A 250 -2.23 -12.96 11.54
N VAL A 251 -0.96 -13.30 11.45
CA VAL A 251 -0.20 -14.07 12.46
C VAL A 251 0.52 -13.16 13.45
N GLU A 252 0.90 -13.70 14.59
CA GLU A 252 1.77 -13.01 15.55
C GLU A 252 3.16 -12.77 14.97
N GLN A 253 3.78 -11.66 15.34
CA GLN A 253 5.11 -11.22 14.90
C GLN A 253 5.27 -11.20 13.36
N PRO A 254 4.33 -10.60 12.62
CA PRO A 254 4.29 -10.72 11.17
C PRO A 254 5.52 -10.12 10.48
N LEU A 255 6.09 -9.05 11.04
CA LEU A 255 7.27 -8.39 10.50
C LEU A 255 8.55 -9.17 10.79
N ARG A 256 8.71 -9.68 12.02
CA ARG A 256 9.86 -10.52 12.38
C ARG A 256 9.90 -11.78 11.53
N ARG A 257 8.76 -12.44 11.42
CA ARG A 257 8.62 -13.63 10.56
C ARG A 257 8.96 -13.33 9.10
N ALA A 258 8.51 -12.18 8.58
CA ALA A 258 8.88 -11.74 7.23
C ALA A 258 10.39 -11.54 7.08
N MET A 259 11.03 -10.85 8.03
CA MET A 259 12.48 -10.63 8.05
C MET A 259 13.29 -11.94 8.19
N GLU A 260 12.71 -12.99 8.77
CA GLU A 260 13.25 -14.35 8.85
C GLU A 260 12.98 -15.17 7.57
N GLY A 261 12.40 -14.57 6.54
CA GLY A 261 12.11 -15.23 5.26
C GLY A 261 10.80 -16.03 5.24
N LYS A 262 9.88 -15.79 6.20
CA LYS A 262 8.55 -16.42 6.18
C LYS A 262 7.62 -15.60 5.29
N GLY A 263 7.15 -16.22 4.22
CA GLY A 263 6.34 -15.57 3.18
C GLY A 263 6.93 -15.82 1.79
N THR A 264 6.71 -14.88 0.87
CA THR A 264 7.37 -14.87 -0.43
C THR A 264 8.45 -13.80 -0.44
N VAL A 265 9.69 -14.21 -0.50
CA VAL A 265 10.86 -13.33 -0.60
C VAL A 265 11.24 -13.13 -2.06
N ILE A 266 11.48 -11.89 -2.46
CA ILE A 266 11.90 -11.50 -3.83
C ILE A 266 13.19 -10.68 -3.70
N ASP A 267 14.33 -11.19 -4.22
CA ASP A 267 15.64 -10.55 -4.15
C ASP A 267 16.58 -10.97 -5.29
#